data_b968233cd30857e6e519cb1eb2b6f126
#
_entry.id   b968233cd30857e6e519cb1eb2b6f126
#
_cell.length_a   1.000
_cell.length_b   1.000
_cell.length_c   1.000
_cell.angle_alpha   90.00
_cell.angle_beta   90.00
_cell.angle_gamma   90.00
#
_symmetry.space_group_name_H-M   'P 1'
#
loop_
_entity.id
_entity.type
_entity.pdbx_description
1 polymer ?
#
loop_
_entity_poly.entity_id
_entity_poly.type
_entity_poly.pdbx_seq_one_letter_code
_entity_poly.pdbx_strand_id
1 'polypeptide(L)'
;MSKRNSIYFQLLRQLILSAVISAAVFMGLDFAVSCLVARYFENPFYVERQNEKYAEKLQKYVDAEGLSTKDREALSRWVKKQNILYVQIYKDSILVFDSVYPEEDIWEEEIAVRDYELNYHSPVEFSDGTGEVIIMGSYAYQYYNYALAGELLLCFGLFLLLVLYGIRRKMAYILQLRDEIEILEGGSLDYSITVKGKDELAALASGLDSMRKSFAGLIEQEGKIVQENQRIITEMSHDLRTPVTSIILYTEILKKGTYKDQEQQREYIEKIGQKAQRMKQLTDNLFEYSLISVEREMKMEQPELYEVLFY
;
A
#
# COMPACT_ATOMS: atom_id res chain seq x y z
N MET A 1 8.99 0.88 21.10
CA MET A 1 9.06 0.50 19.66
C MET A 1 10.11 1.35 18.95
N SER A 2 11.01 0.73 18.18
CA SER A 2 11.98 1.51 17.39
C SER A 2 11.24 2.23 16.27
N LYS A 3 11.37 3.56 16.13
CA LYS A 3 10.79 4.40 15.06
C LYS A 3 11.04 3.82 13.65
N ARG A 4 12.06 2.98 13.51
CA ARG A 4 12.51 2.36 12.26
C ARG A 4 11.56 1.26 11.71
N ASN A 5 10.64 0.73 12.54
CA ASN A 5 9.72 -0.34 12.16
C ASN A 5 8.27 0.14 11.93
N SER A 6 8.00 1.44 12.08
CA SER A 6 6.69 2.02 11.84
C SER A 6 6.24 1.81 10.39
N ILE A 7 4.94 1.57 10.18
CA ILE A 7 4.29 1.48 8.86
C ILE A 7 4.63 2.70 8.01
N TYR A 8 4.62 3.90 8.61
CA TYR A 8 5.01 5.13 7.94
C TYR A 8 6.41 5.05 7.33
N PHE A 9 7.41 4.61 8.11
CA PHE A 9 8.79 4.46 7.60
C PHE A 9 8.92 3.34 6.56
N GLN A 10 8.14 2.28 6.67
CA GLN A 10 8.12 1.21 5.67
C GLN A 10 7.55 1.70 4.34
N LEU A 11 6.43 2.44 4.37
CA LEU A 11 5.83 3.04 3.17
C LEU A 11 6.72 4.11 2.55
N LEU A 12 7.34 4.97 3.38
CA LEU A 12 8.28 5.98 2.91
C LEU A 12 9.51 5.34 2.24
N ARG A 13 10.10 4.32 2.87
CA ARG A 13 11.22 3.56 2.29
C ARG A 13 10.84 2.90 0.97
N GLN A 14 9.65 2.33 0.88
CA GLN A 14 9.16 1.72 -0.35
C GLN A 14 8.96 2.77 -1.44
N LEU A 15 8.39 3.93 -1.13
CA LEU A 15 8.23 5.03 -2.06
C LEU A 15 9.59 5.52 -2.59
N ILE A 16 10.58 5.70 -1.70
CA ILE A 16 11.94 6.07 -2.09
C ILE A 16 12.59 4.99 -2.98
N LEU A 17 12.47 3.70 -2.60
CA LEU A 17 13.02 2.62 -3.40
C LEU A 17 12.37 2.53 -4.79
N SER A 18 11.05 2.66 -4.88
CA SER A 18 10.34 2.67 -6.17
C SER A 18 10.76 3.85 -7.03
N ALA A 19 10.98 5.04 -6.45
CA ALA A 19 11.48 6.20 -7.16
C ALA A 19 12.92 6.00 -7.65
N VAL A 20 13.81 5.45 -6.83
CA VAL A 20 15.20 5.15 -7.22
C VAL A 20 15.25 4.10 -8.33
N ILE A 21 14.46 3.03 -8.23
CA ILE A 21 14.39 2.00 -9.27
C ILE A 21 13.87 2.60 -10.59
N SER A 22 12.78 3.40 -10.53
CA SER A 22 12.22 4.04 -11.72
C SER A 22 13.21 5.02 -12.36
N ALA A 23 13.94 5.81 -11.55
CA ALA A 23 14.99 6.73 -12.03
C ALA A 23 16.16 5.97 -12.66
N ALA A 24 16.60 4.86 -12.08
CA ALA A 24 17.67 4.04 -12.65
C ALA A 24 17.26 3.42 -14.00
N VAL A 25 16.00 2.96 -14.11
CA VAL A 25 15.45 2.45 -15.37
C VAL A 25 15.36 3.57 -16.42
N PHE A 26 14.91 4.76 -16.00
CA PHE A 26 14.89 5.93 -16.90
C PHE A 26 16.27 6.26 -17.44
N MET A 27 17.29 6.38 -16.59
CA MET A 27 18.67 6.65 -17.05
C MET A 27 19.20 5.60 -18.00
N GLY A 28 18.89 4.31 -17.75
CA GLY A 28 19.30 3.23 -18.64
C GLY A 28 18.60 3.27 -20.01
N LEU A 29 17.30 3.57 -20.02
CA LEU A 29 16.50 3.72 -21.24
C LEU A 29 16.95 4.95 -22.04
N ASP A 30 17.07 6.11 -21.41
CA ASP A 30 17.51 7.35 -22.03
C ASP A 30 18.90 7.19 -22.69
N PHE A 31 19.84 6.56 -21.99
CA PHE A 31 21.14 6.23 -22.56
C PHE A 31 21.03 5.32 -23.80
N ALA A 32 20.24 4.25 -23.70
CA ALA A 32 20.07 3.30 -24.81
C ALA A 32 19.39 3.95 -26.01
N VAL A 33 18.32 4.71 -25.78
CA VAL A 33 17.58 5.42 -26.85
C VAL A 33 18.45 6.50 -27.47
N SER A 34 19.17 7.28 -26.66
CA SER A 34 20.12 8.29 -27.16
C SER A 34 21.17 7.66 -28.06
N CYS A 35 21.77 6.55 -27.66
CA CYS A 35 22.73 5.83 -28.50
C CYS A 35 22.11 5.32 -29.82
N LEU A 36 20.87 4.80 -29.78
CA LEU A 36 20.17 4.32 -30.96
C LEU A 36 19.80 5.45 -31.92
N VAL A 37 19.27 6.55 -31.39
CA VAL A 37 18.89 7.73 -32.17
C VAL A 37 20.12 8.35 -32.82
N ALA A 38 21.19 8.57 -32.03
CA ALA A 38 22.46 9.07 -32.59
C ALA A 38 22.99 8.19 -33.72
N ARG A 39 23.05 6.87 -33.46
CA ARG A 39 23.57 5.91 -34.47
C ARG A 39 22.77 5.88 -35.78
N TYR A 40 21.44 6.10 -35.69
CA TYR A 40 20.57 6.05 -36.86
C TYR A 40 20.49 7.40 -37.59
N PHE A 41 20.26 8.50 -36.86
CA PHE A 41 19.99 9.81 -37.45
C PHE A 41 21.24 10.66 -37.74
N GLU A 42 22.35 10.38 -37.03
CA GLU A 42 23.65 11.03 -37.30
C GLU A 42 24.49 10.26 -38.34
N ASN A 43 23.92 9.21 -38.92
CA ASN A 43 24.58 8.49 -40.00
C ASN A 43 24.74 9.40 -41.24
N PRO A 44 25.96 9.60 -41.79
CA PRO A 44 26.20 10.50 -42.93
C PRO A 44 25.27 10.23 -44.13
N PHE A 45 25.01 8.98 -44.47
CA PHE A 45 24.09 8.60 -45.54
C PHE A 45 22.64 9.03 -45.29
N TYR A 46 22.20 9.00 -44.03
CA TYR A 46 20.86 9.46 -43.68
C TYR A 46 20.73 10.97 -43.80
N VAL A 47 21.73 11.69 -43.27
CA VAL A 47 21.78 13.16 -43.31
C VAL A 47 21.83 13.66 -44.78
N GLU A 48 22.71 13.10 -45.59
CA GLU A 48 22.83 13.43 -46.99
C GLU A 48 21.51 13.24 -47.74
N ARG A 49 20.87 12.09 -47.57
CA ARG A 49 19.58 11.80 -48.22
C ARG A 49 18.45 12.75 -47.76
N GLN A 50 18.50 13.25 -46.54
CA GLN A 50 17.52 14.23 -46.09
C GLN A 50 17.82 15.61 -46.65
N ASN A 51 19.09 16.00 -46.70
CA ASN A 51 19.54 17.24 -47.31
C ASN A 51 19.14 17.32 -48.78
N GLU A 52 19.37 16.24 -49.57
CA GLU A 52 18.90 16.13 -50.96
C GLU A 52 17.41 16.37 -51.11
N LYS A 53 16.59 15.73 -50.28
CA LYS A 53 15.13 15.94 -50.29
C LYS A 53 14.71 17.38 -49.97
N TYR A 54 15.43 18.07 -49.07
CA TYR A 54 15.17 19.47 -48.82
C TYR A 54 15.65 20.37 -49.95
N ALA A 55 16.78 20.02 -50.59
CA ALA A 55 17.24 20.72 -51.78
C ALA A 55 16.23 20.59 -52.95
N GLU A 56 15.69 19.39 -53.18
CA GLU A 56 14.62 19.20 -54.17
C GLU A 56 13.34 20.01 -53.84
N LYS A 57 12.98 20.13 -52.55
CA LYS A 57 11.85 20.96 -52.14
C LYS A 57 12.13 22.45 -52.33
N LEU A 58 13.39 22.86 -52.07
CA LEU A 58 13.82 24.23 -52.32
C LEU A 58 13.80 24.53 -53.83
N GLN A 59 14.28 23.62 -54.66
CA GLN A 59 14.23 23.78 -56.12
C GLN A 59 12.80 24.03 -56.62
N LYS A 60 11.87 23.16 -56.20
CA LYS A 60 10.44 23.33 -56.56
C LYS A 60 9.85 24.65 -56.13
N TYR A 61 10.27 25.14 -54.97
CA TYR A 61 9.82 26.48 -54.47
C TYR A 61 10.43 27.63 -55.29
N VAL A 62 11.75 27.52 -55.59
CA VAL A 62 12.47 28.50 -56.42
C VAL A 62 11.85 28.57 -57.83
N ASP A 63 11.58 27.41 -58.44
CA ASP A 63 10.97 27.30 -59.77
C ASP A 63 9.55 27.89 -59.83
N ALA A 64 8.73 27.64 -58.77
CA ALA A 64 7.39 28.11 -58.69
C ALA A 64 7.25 29.63 -58.54
N GLU A 65 8.16 30.24 -57.78
CA GLU A 65 8.19 31.67 -57.46
C GLU A 65 9.14 32.46 -58.35
N GLY A 66 9.96 31.78 -59.17
CA GLY A 66 10.98 32.39 -60.04
C GLY A 66 12.07 33.16 -59.29
N LEU A 67 12.51 32.64 -58.15
CA LEU A 67 13.37 33.33 -57.19
C LEU A 67 14.84 33.41 -57.69
N SER A 68 15.49 34.51 -57.34
CA SER A 68 16.92 34.69 -57.46
C SER A 68 17.61 34.43 -56.11
N THR A 69 18.93 34.30 -56.10
CA THR A 69 19.74 34.13 -54.89
C THR A 69 19.64 35.37 -53.96
N LYS A 70 19.15 36.54 -54.48
CA LYS A 70 18.97 37.79 -53.73
C LYS A 70 17.62 37.92 -53.07
N ASP A 71 16.67 37.03 -53.31
CA ASP A 71 15.31 37.09 -52.75
C ASP A 71 15.24 36.61 -51.30
N ARG A 72 16.05 37.25 -50.43
CA ARG A 72 16.30 36.86 -49.04
C ARG A 72 15.03 36.69 -48.22
N GLU A 73 14.00 37.55 -48.36
CA GLU A 73 12.73 37.43 -47.63
C GLU A 73 11.94 36.17 -48.01
N ALA A 74 11.90 35.80 -49.31
CA ALA A 74 11.20 34.64 -49.77
C ALA A 74 11.88 33.34 -49.28
N LEU A 75 13.22 33.32 -49.38
CA LEU A 75 14.05 32.22 -48.87
C LEU A 75 13.90 32.07 -47.37
N SER A 76 13.96 33.13 -46.59
CA SER A 76 13.75 33.12 -45.14
C SER A 76 12.36 32.61 -44.78
N ARG A 77 11.30 33.02 -45.48
CA ARG A 77 9.95 32.51 -45.29
C ARG A 77 9.84 30.99 -45.53
N TRP A 78 10.54 30.50 -46.56
CA TRP A 78 10.57 29.08 -46.87
C TRP A 78 11.29 28.30 -45.77
N VAL A 79 12.46 28.74 -45.30
CA VAL A 79 13.24 28.11 -44.23
C VAL A 79 12.43 28.02 -42.93
N LYS A 80 11.76 29.08 -42.53
CA LYS A 80 10.92 29.14 -41.32
C LYS A 80 9.75 28.12 -41.35
N LYS A 81 9.31 27.69 -42.53
CA LYS A 81 8.24 26.66 -42.70
C LYS A 81 8.78 25.26 -42.66
N GLN A 82 10.09 25.05 -42.73
CA GLN A 82 10.73 23.76 -42.75
C GLN A 82 11.26 23.41 -41.34
N ASN A 83 11.39 22.12 -41.07
CA ASN A 83 12.02 21.62 -39.83
C ASN A 83 13.54 21.47 -40.02
N ILE A 84 14.20 22.53 -40.44
CA ILE A 84 15.66 22.59 -40.68
C ILE A 84 16.28 23.64 -39.79
N LEU A 85 17.56 23.47 -39.39
CA LEU A 85 18.27 24.43 -38.54
C LEU A 85 18.63 25.71 -39.30
N TYR A 86 19.35 25.52 -40.40
CA TYR A 86 19.70 26.65 -41.26
C TYR A 86 19.96 26.22 -42.70
N VAL A 87 19.93 27.19 -43.59
CA VAL A 87 20.26 27.10 -44.99
C VAL A 87 21.26 28.19 -45.35
N GLN A 88 22.34 27.80 -46.00
CA GLN A 88 23.30 28.71 -46.58
C GLN A 88 23.31 28.50 -48.10
N ILE A 89 23.38 29.60 -48.85
CA ILE A 89 23.44 29.54 -50.32
C ILE A 89 24.71 30.25 -50.76
N TYR A 90 25.51 29.56 -51.52
CA TYR A 90 26.76 30.05 -52.12
C TYR A 90 26.56 30.21 -53.61
N LYS A 91 27.12 31.28 -54.19
CA LYS A 91 27.22 31.50 -55.63
C LYS A 91 28.65 31.92 -55.94
N ASP A 92 29.28 31.19 -56.88
CA ASP A 92 30.70 31.41 -57.21
C ASP A 92 31.62 31.33 -55.97
N SER A 93 31.34 30.42 -55.03
CA SER A 93 32.03 30.22 -53.75
C SER A 93 31.88 31.40 -52.76
N ILE A 94 30.98 32.33 -53.02
CA ILE A 94 30.65 33.47 -52.11
C ILE A 94 29.31 33.22 -51.45
N LEU A 95 29.25 33.36 -50.14
CA LEU A 95 27.99 33.26 -49.35
C LEU A 95 27.05 34.40 -49.71
N VAL A 96 25.89 34.11 -50.33
CA VAL A 96 24.91 35.11 -50.77
C VAL A 96 23.69 35.16 -49.89
N PHE A 97 23.41 34.06 -49.18
CA PHE A 97 22.30 34.00 -48.25
C PHE A 97 22.64 33.09 -47.05
N ASP A 98 22.37 33.56 -45.84
CA ASP A 98 22.36 32.77 -44.61
C ASP A 98 21.00 32.97 -43.89
N SER A 99 20.35 31.85 -43.57
CA SER A 99 19.02 31.89 -42.94
C SER A 99 19.05 32.31 -41.45
N VAL A 100 20.22 32.30 -40.81
CA VAL A 100 20.43 32.74 -39.44
C VAL A 100 20.60 34.25 -39.39
N TYR A 101 21.28 34.83 -40.37
CA TYR A 101 21.56 36.24 -40.50
C TYR A 101 21.06 36.80 -41.86
N PRO A 102 19.75 36.77 -42.10
CA PRO A 102 19.23 37.06 -43.45
C PRO A 102 19.38 38.55 -43.86
N GLU A 103 19.61 39.47 -42.94
CA GLU A 103 19.71 40.92 -43.19
C GLU A 103 21.14 41.44 -43.19
N GLU A 104 22.13 40.62 -42.76
CA GLU A 104 23.55 41.05 -42.75
C GLU A 104 24.20 40.84 -44.10
N ASP A 105 24.92 41.89 -44.59
CA ASP A 105 25.86 41.71 -45.68
C ASP A 105 27.12 41.06 -45.12
N ILE A 106 27.31 39.79 -45.47
CA ILE A 106 28.42 38.95 -44.97
C ILE A 106 29.67 39.36 -45.75
N TRP A 107 30.50 40.23 -45.16
CA TRP A 107 31.72 40.76 -45.79
C TRP A 107 33.01 40.05 -45.40
N GLU A 108 32.95 38.96 -44.55
CA GLU A 108 34.15 38.23 -44.15
C GLU A 108 34.40 37.01 -45.05
N GLU A 109 35.14 37.21 -46.11
CA GLU A 109 35.55 36.16 -47.10
C GLU A 109 36.20 34.93 -46.41
N GLU A 110 36.89 35.12 -45.28
CA GLU A 110 37.69 34.05 -44.64
C GLU A 110 36.81 33.03 -43.87
N ILE A 111 35.66 33.43 -43.36
CA ILE A 111 34.71 32.50 -42.69
C ILE A 111 33.87 31.77 -43.71
N ALA A 112 33.48 32.43 -44.79
CA ALA A 112 32.69 31.84 -45.87
C ALA A 112 33.39 30.66 -46.57
N VAL A 113 34.70 30.81 -46.82
CA VAL A 113 35.48 29.75 -47.48
C VAL A 113 35.72 28.51 -46.61
N ARG A 114 35.86 28.71 -45.31
CA ARG A 114 36.13 27.60 -44.38
C ARG A 114 34.93 26.69 -44.17
N ASP A 115 33.71 27.20 -44.12
CA ASP A 115 32.48 26.41 -44.00
C ASP A 115 32.11 25.71 -45.31
N TYR A 116 32.50 26.32 -46.45
CA TYR A 116 32.28 25.76 -47.76
C TYR A 116 33.00 24.41 -47.98
N GLU A 117 34.25 24.25 -47.57
CA GLU A 117 35.05 23.06 -47.77
C GLU A 117 34.62 21.85 -46.91
N LEU A 118 33.88 22.10 -45.85
CA LEU A 118 33.53 21.08 -44.82
C LEU A 118 32.18 20.43 -45.04
N ASN A 119 31.29 20.95 -45.88
CA ASN A 119 29.89 20.53 -45.97
C ASN A 119 29.48 19.98 -47.34
N TYR A 120 28.45 19.16 -47.39
CA TYR A 120 27.85 18.67 -48.61
C TYR A 120 27.00 19.75 -49.28
N HIS A 121 27.32 20.06 -50.53
CA HIS A 121 26.61 21.04 -51.34
C HIS A 121 25.59 20.35 -52.24
N SER A 122 24.40 20.92 -52.35
CA SER A 122 23.39 20.51 -53.32
C SER A 122 23.17 21.63 -54.31
N PRO A 123 23.36 21.45 -55.64
CA PRO A 123 23.09 22.49 -56.61
C PRO A 123 21.59 22.76 -56.73
N VAL A 124 21.23 24.05 -56.73
CA VAL A 124 19.87 24.54 -56.94
C VAL A 124 19.91 25.63 -58.02
N GLU A 125 19.05 25.55 -59.00
CA GLU A 125 18.97 26.54 -60.08
C GLU A 125 18.07 27.70 -59.71
N PHE A 126 18.62 28.87 -59.59
CA PHE A 126 17.94 30.14 -59.39
C PHE A 126 17.78 30.91 -60.69
N SER A 127 16.90 31.93 -60.75
CA SER A 127 16.70 32.72 -61.93
C SER A 127 17.94 33.50 -62.36
N ASP A 128 18.90 33.71 -61.48
CA ASP A 128 20.16 34.42 -61.71
C ASP A 128 21.38 33.48 -61.84
N GLY A 129 21.18 32.17 -61.85
CA GLY A 129 22.21 31.17 -62.04
C GLY A 129 22.17 30.04 -61.01
N THR A 130 23.10 29.06 -61.12
CA THR A 130 23.18 27.96 -60.18
C THR A 130 23.80 28.38 -58.87
N GLY A 131 23.09 28.12 -57.75
CA GLY A 131 23.59 28.29 -56.39
C GLY A 131 23.90 26.94 -55.76
N GLU A 132 24.92 26.91 -54.94
CA GLU A 132 25.25 25.76 -54.09
C GLU A 132 24.66 25.92 -52.72
N VAL A 133 23.81 25.01 -52.34
CA VAL A 133 23.03 25.12 -51.10
C VAL A 133 23.52 24.12 -50.08
N ILE A 134 23.85 24.60 -48.91
CA ILE A 134 24.14 23.83 -47.71
C ILE A 134 22.89 23.82 -46.83
N ILE A 135 22.37 22.64 -46.51
CA ILE A 135 21.21 22.48 -45.64
C ILE A 135 21.65 21.73 -44.40
N MET A 136 21.40 22.27 -43.22
CA MET A 136 21.63 21.59 -41.96
C MET A 136 20.32 21.42 -41.22
N GLY A 137 19.94 20.17 -40.96
CA GLY A 137 18.74 19.82 -40.29
C GLY A 137 18.99 19.06 -38.99
N SER A 138 18.28 19.38 -37.93
CA SER A 138 18.27 18.57 -36.71
C SER A 138 17.21 17.50 -36.82
N TYR A 139 17.48 16.49 -37.64
CA TYR A 139 16.52 15.42 -37.97
C TYR A 139 16.21 14.53 -36.76
N ALA A 140 17.11 14.42 -35.78
CA ALA A 140 16.98 13.64 -34.58
C ALA A 140 16.09 14.29 -33.51
N TYR A 141 16.01 15.64 -33.49
CA TYR A 141 15.42 16.39 -32.37
C TYR A 141 13.97 16.01 -32.05
N GLN A 142 13.14 15.86 -33.07
CA GLN A 142 11.73 15.48 -32.87
C GLN A 142 11.58 14.08 -32.28
N TYR A 143 12.44 13.15 -32.72
CA TYR A 143 12.44 11.76 -32.24
C TYR A 143 12.94 11.69 -30.80
N TYR A 144 13.92 12.49 -30.40
CA TYR A 144 14.33 12.64 -29.00
C TYR A 144 13.19 13.08 -28.11
N ASN A 145 12.42 14.09 -28.51
CA ASN A 145 11.30 14.57 -27.73
C ASN A 145 10.19 13.53 -27.58
N TYR A 146 9.84 12.80 -28.63
CA TYR A 146 8.85 11.73 -28.56
C TYR A 146 9.35 10.55 -27.73
N ALA A 147 10.62 10.17 -27.87
CA ALA A 147 11.24 9.13 -27.08
C ALA A 147 11.24 9.50 -25.58
N LEU A 148 11.69 10.70 -25.24
CA LEU A 148 11.69 11.23 -23.88
C LEU A 148 10.28 11.21 -23.25
N ALA A 149 9.26 11.64 -24.01
CA ALA A 149 7.89 11.57 -23.53
C ALA A 149 7.42 10.14 -23.26
N GLY A 150 7.76 9.20 -24.16
CA GLY A 150 7.46 7.77 -23.99
C GLY A 150 8.18 7.16 -22.78
N GLU A 151 9.45 7.47 -22.59
CA GLU A 151 10.26 7.02 -21.46
C GLU A 151 9.72 7.53 -20.12
N LEU A 152 9.35 8.80 -20.06
CA LEU A 152 8.75 9.40 -18.86
C LEU A 152 7.43 8.72 -18.49
N LEU A 153 6.55 8.47 -19.48
CA LEU A 153 5.29 7.77 -19.25
C LEU A 153 5.51 6.33 -18.77
N LEU A 154 6.47 5.62 -19.37
CA LEU A 154 6.79 4.23 -18.99
C LEU A 154 7.35 4.17 -17.57
N CYS A 155 8.32 5.03 -17.24
CA CYS A 155 8.94 5.07 -15.93
C CYS A 155 7.98 5.53 -14.84
N PHE A 156 7.08 6.48 -15.14
CA PHE A 156 6.00 6.87 -14.24
C PHE A 156 5.01 5.73 -14.01
N GLY A 157 4.64 4.99 -15.05
CA GLY A 157 3.81 3.79 -14.94
C GLY A 157 4.47 2.71 -14.07
N LEU A 158 5.76 2.46 -14.26
CA LEU A 158 6.53 1.54 -13.43
C LEU A 158 6.56 1.98 -11.96
N PHE A 159 6.81 3.26 -11.71
CA PHE A 159 6.77 3.84 -10.36
C PHE A 159 5.43 3.58 -9.69
N LEU A 160 4.32 3.90 -10.36
CA LEU A 160 2.97 3.67 -9.83
C LEU A 160 2.70 2.19 -9.54
N LEU A 161 3.11 1.29 -10.44
CA LEU A 161 2.94 -0.16 -10.25
C LEU A 161 3.67 -0.66 -9.00
N LEU A 162 4.91 -0.22 -8.77
CA LEU A 162 5.70 -0.59 -7.60
C LEU A 162 5.07 -0.07 -6.31
N VAL A 163 4.58 1.17 -6.29
CA VAL A 163 3.90 1.78 -5.14
C VAL A 163 2.60 1.03 -4.85
N LEU A 164 1.76 0.80 -5.86
CA LEU A 164 0.48 0.10 -5.71
C LEU A 164 0.67 -1.35 -5.24
N TYR A 165 1.68 -2.04 -5.73
CA TYR A 165 2.02 -3.39 -5.27
C TYR A 165 2.28 -3.45 -3.77
N GLY A 166 3.05 -2.51 -3.26
CA GLY A 166 3.35 -2.47 -1.83
C GLY A 166 2.16 -2.07 -0.96
N ILE A 167 1.33 -1.12 -1.42
CA ILE A 167 0.09 -0.76 -0.74
C ILE A 167 -0.85 -1.97 -0.69
N ARG A 168 -1.04 -2.67 -1.81
CA ARG A 168 -1.88 -3.89 -1.86
C ARG A 168 -1.43 -4.96 -0.88
N ARG A 169 -0.12 -5.15 -0.72
CA ARG A 169 0.41 -6.13 0.24
C ARG A 169 0.06 -5.77 1.69
N LYS A 170 0.09 -4.50 2.05
CA LYS A 170 -0.31 -4.03 3.40
C LYS A 170 -1.82 -4.11 3.59
N MET A 171 -2.59 -3.72 2.58
CA MET A 171 -4.05 -3.81 2.61
C MET A 171 -4.54 -5.26 2.78
N ALA A 172 -3.89 -6.21 2.11
CA ALA A 172 -4.22 -7.63 2.24
C ALA A 172 -4.06 -8.13 3.68
N TYR A 173 -3.04 -7.66 4.42
CA TYR A 173 -2.89 -8.01 5.83
C TYR A 173 -3.96 -7.38 6.73
N ILE A 174 -4.35 -6.14 6.46
CA ILE A 174 -5.45 -5.47 7.18
C ILE A 174 -6.78 -6.22 6.96
N LEU A 175 -7.06 -6.63 5.72
CA LEU A 175 -8.26 -7.41 5.41
C LEU A 175 -8.24 -8.78 6.10
N GLN A 176 -7.08 -9.46 6.11
CA GLN A 176 -6.93 -10.70 6.87
C GLN A 176 -7.22 -10.50 8.37
N LEU A 177 -6.70 -9.43 8.96
CA LEU A 177 -6.91 -9.13 10.37
C LEU A 177 -8.41 -8.85 10.68
N ARG A 178 -9.10 -8.13 9.76
CA ARG A 178 -10.55 -7.91 9.85
C ARG A 178 -11.31 -9.24 9.87
N ASP A 179 -10.98 -10.14 8.93
CA ASP A 179 -11.66 -11.43 8.82
C ASP A 179 -11.42 -12.31 10.06
N GLU A 180 -10.20 -12.25 10.64
CA GLU A 180 -9.88 -12.93 11.90
C GLU A 180 -10.62 -12.34 13.10
N ILE A 181 -10.87 -11.03 13.14
CA ILE A 181 -11.69 -10.35 14.16
C ILE A 181 -13.16 -10.78 14.03
N GLU A 182 -13.70 -10.89 12.81
CA GLU A 182 -15.07 -11.34 12.56
C GLU A 182 -15.30 -12.76 13.08
N ILE A 183 -14.30 -13.65 12.97
CA ILE A 183 -14.33 -14.99 13.56
C ILE A 183 -14.41 -14.93 15.09
N LEU A 184 -13.66 -14.00 15.71
CA LEU A 184 -13.70 -13.79 17.16
C LEU A 184 -15.05 -13.24 17.63
N GLU A 185 -15.63 -12.27 16.90
CA GLU A 185 -16.98 -11.73 17.18
C GLU A 185 -18.03 -12.83 17.11
N GLY A 186 -17.85 -13.82 16.24
CA GLY A 186 -18.68 -15.03 16.16
C GLY A 186 -18.51 -16.00 17.36
N GLY A 187 -17.68 -15.64 18.37
CA GLY A 187 -17.46 -16.45 19.57
C GLY A 187 -16.41 -17.54 19.46
N SER A 188 -15.69 -17.64 18.35
CA SER A 188 -14.66 -18.68 18.13
C SER A 188 -13.32 -18.23 18.72
N LEU A 189 -13.15 -18.42 20.03
CA LEU A 189 -11.93 -18.02 20.75
C LEU A 189 -10.74 -18.98 20.53
N ASP A 190 -10.94 -20.15 19.95
CA ASP A 190 -9.88 -21.12 19.66
C ASP A 190 -9.01 -20.70 18.47
N TYR A 191 -9.50 -19.79 17.62
CA TYR A 191 -8.78 -19.29 16.45
C TYR A 191 -7.79 -18.20 16.87
N SER A 192 -6.48 -18.44 16.65
CA SER A 192 -5.43 -17.49 17.01
C SER A 192 -5.28 -16.38 15.96
N ILE A 193 -5.11 -15.12 16.42
CA ILE A 193 -4.81 -13.98 15.54
C ILE A 193 -3.42 -14.10 14.95
N THR A 194 -3.30 -13.91 13.62
CA THR A 194 -2.03 -14.01 12.90
C THR A 194 -1.21 -12.74 13.05
N VAL A 195 -0.11 -12.80 13.81
CA VAL A 195 0.82 -11.66 13.98
C VAL A 195 1.89 -11.69 12.90
N LYS A 196 1.89 -10.70 11.98
CA LYS A 196 2.87 -10.58 10.89
C LYS A 196 3.65 -9.26 10.98
N GLY A 197 4.97 -9.34 10.99
CA GLY A 197 5.84 -8.15 10.98
C GLY A 197 6.27 -7.69 12.37
N LYS A 198 6.68 -6.42 12.46
CA LYS A 198 7.15 -5.74 13.69
C LYS A 198 6.73 -4.26 13.70
N ASP A 199 5.65 -3.96 13.01
CA ASP A 199 5.07 -2.61 12.88
C ASP A 199 3.84 -2.45 13.78
N GLU A 200 3.14 -1.34 13.68
CA GLU A 200 1.95 -1.01 14.47
C GLU A 200 0.82 -2.03 14.25
N LEU A 201 0.68 -2.60 13.04
CA LEU A 201 -0.30 -3.65 12.77
C LEU A 201 0.06 -4.94 13.52
N ALA A 202 1.33 -5.30 13.58
CA ALA A 202 1.77 -6.46 14.36
C ALA A 202 1.52 -6.27 15.86
N ALA A 203 1.73 -5.05 16.38
CA ALA A 203 1.43 -4.71 17.77
C ALA A 203 -0.07 -4.79 18.06
N LEU A 204 -0.91 -4.27 17.15
CA LEU A 204 -2.37 -4.38 17.24
C LEU A 204 -2.83 -5.84 17.22
N ALA A 205 -2.32 -6.65 16.27
CA ALA A 205 -2.64 -8.07 16.17
C ALA A 205 -2.25 -8.83 17.45
N SER A 206 -1.08 -8.51 18.02
CA SER A 206 -0.63 -9.11 19.30
C SER A 206 -1.52 -8.70 20.48
N GLY A 207 -1.96 -7.45 20.53
CA GLY A 207 -2.90 -6.97 21.55
C GLY A 207 -4.25 -7.68 21.46
N LEU A 208 -4.78 -7.84 20.25
CA LEU A 208 -6.02 -8.57 19.99
C LEU A 208 -5.90 -10.06 20.39
N ASP A 209 -4.78 -10.74 20.07
CA ASP A 209 -4.58 -12.13 20.49
C ASP A 209 -4.43 -12.28 21.99
N SER A 210 -3.82 -11.30 22.67
CA SER A 210 -3.76 -11.26 24.14
C SER A 210 -5.14 -11.09 24.75
N MET A 211 -5.98 -10.21 24.21
CA MET A 211 -7.36 -10.01 24.63
C MET A 211 -8.19 -11.29 24.43
N ARG A 212 -8.06 -11.94 23.25
CA ARG A 212 -8.69 -13.24 22.97
C ARG A 212 -8.35 -14.28 24.04
N LYS A 213 -7.05 -14.43 24.38
CA LYS A 213 -6.58 -15.36 25.41
C LYS A 213 -7.18 -15.06 26.77
N SER A 214 -7.27 -13.79 27.12
CA SER A 214 -7.90 -13.36 28.38
C SER A 214 -9.37 -13.71 28.41
N PHE A 215 -10.12 -13.46 27.35
CA PHE A 215 -11.53 -13.86 27.24
C PHE A 215 -11.73 -15.36 27.31
N ALA A 216 -10.92 -16.15 26.60
CA ALA A 216 -10.97 -17.62 26.69
C ALA A 216 -10.74 -18.11 28.12
N GLY A 217 -9.76 -17.54 28.82
CA GLY A 217 -9.49 -17.86 30.23
C GLY A 217 -10.65 -17.48 31.16
N LEU A 218 -11.27 -16.33 30.96
CA LEU A 218 -12.43 -15.90 31.75
C LEU A 218 -13.64 -16.84 31.57
N ILE A 219 -13.96 -17.21 30.32
CA ILE A 219 -15.05 -18.15 30.02
C ILE A 219 -14.80 -19.55 30.64
N GLU A 220 -13.56 -20.04 30.56
CA GLU A 220 -13.20 -21.30 31.20
C GLU A 220 -13.36 -21.23 32.72
N GLN A 221 -12.92 -20.11 33.32
CA GLN A 221 -13.07 -19.87 34.75
C GLN A 221 -14.55 -19.76 35.19
N GLU A 222 -15.37 -19.04 34.44
CA GLU A 222 -16.81 -18.94 34.66
C GLU A 222 -17.48 -20.31 34.58
N GLY A 223 -17.13 -21.11 33.54
CA GLY A 223 -17.61 -22.48 33.40
C GLY A 223 -17.30 -23.36 34.64
N LYS A 224 -16.09 -23.23 35.19
CA LYS A 224 -15.71 -23.95 36.41
C LYS A 224 -16.53 -23.52 37.64
N ILE A 225 -16.78 -22.21 37.77
CA ILE A 225 -17.62 -21.66 38.87
C ILE A 225 -19.05 -22.19 38.75
N VAL A 226 -19.64 -22.14 37.55
CA VAL A 226 -21.00 -22.66 37.32
C VAL A 226 -21.09 -24.15 37.63
N GLN A 227 -20.11 -24.97 37.21
CA GLN A 227 -20.07 -26.41 37.53
C GLN A 227 -19.98 -26.67 39.05
N GLU A 228 -19.09 -25.92 39.74
CA GLU A 228 -18.93 -26.07 41.19
C GLU A 228 -20.22 -25.67 41.93
N ASN A 229 -20.85 -24.56 41.55
CA ASN A 229 -22.14 -24.13 42.10
C ASN A 229 -23.21 -25.22 41.90
N GLN A 230 -23.28 -25.82 40.68
CA GLN A 230 -24.26 -26.87 40.43
C GLN A 230 -23.99 -28.12 41.26
N ARG A 231 -22.70 -28.48 41.47
CA ARG A 231 -22.29 -29.61 42.32
C ARG A 231 -22.75 -29.40 43.76
N ILE A 232 -22.46 -28.19 44.32
CA ILE A 232 -22.83 -27.84 45.69
C ILE A 232 -24.37 -27.89 45.90
N ILE A 233 -25.15 -27.31 44.96
CA ILE A 233 -26.61 -27.36 45.01
C ILE A 233 -27.11 -28.84 45.02
N THR A 234 -26.51 -29.70 44.22
CA THR A 234 -26.90 -31.11 44.14
C THR A 234 -26.55 -31.87 45.42
N GLU A 235 -25.32 -31.68 45.93
CA GLU A 235 -24.88 -32.32 47.18
C GLU A 235 -25.74 -31.88 48.38
N MET A 236 -25.98 -30.54 48.50
CA MET A 236 -26.81 -30.02 49.58
C MET A 236 -28.27 -30.45 49.50
N SER A 237 -28.82 -30.59 48.30
CA SER A 237 -30.18 -31.08 48.10
C SER A 237 -30.33 -32.52 48.60
N HIS A 238 -29.30 -33.37 48.36
CA HIS A 238 -29.22 -34.73 48.85
C HIS A 238 -29.10 -34.77 50.37
N ASP A 239 -28.21 -33.94 50.95
CA ASP A 239 -27.94 -33.91 52.37
C ASP A 239 -29.11 -33.34 53.24
N LEU A 240 -29.91 -32.44 52.65
CA LEU A 240 -31.14 -31.92 53.23
C LEU A 240 -32.29 -32.95 53.15
N ARG A 241 -32.40 -33.73 52.07
CA ARG A 241 -33.47 -34.71 51.89
C ARG A 241 -33.44 -35.79 52.96
N THR A 242 -32.25 -36.26 53.34
CA THR A 242 -32.09 -37.37 54.32
C THR A 242 -32.63 -37.03 55.69
N PRO A 243 -32.28 -35.90 56.36
CA PRO A 243 -32.86 -35.53 57.65
C PRO A 243 -34.34 -35.22 57.53
N VAL A 244 -34.82 -34.55 56.45
CA VAL A 244 -36.25 -34.27 56.23
C VAL A 244 -37.05 -35.57 56.19
N THR A 245 -36.61 -36.55 55.41
CA THR A 245 -37.28 -37.86 55.32
C THR A 245 -37.32 -38.56 56.68
N SER A 246 -36.23 -38.49 57.45
CA SER A 246 -36.18 -39.08 58.80
C SER A 246 -37.16 -38.35 59.75
N ILE A 247 -37.25 -37.03 59.71
CA ILE A 247 -38.20 -36.24 60.53
C ILE A 247 -39.65 -36.64 60.19
N ILE A 248 -39.98 -36.70 58.89
CA ILE A 248 -41.33 -37.14 58.45
C ILE A 248 -41.64 -38.51 58.95
N LEU A 249 -40.73 -39.49 58.82
CA LEU A 249 -40.94 -40.86 59.29
C LEU A 249 -41.19 -40.94 60.76
N TYR A 250 -40.33 -40.32 61.63
CA TYR A 250 -40.54 -40.37 63.08
C TYR A 250 -41.80 -39.61 63.49
N THR A 251 -42.15 -38.53 62.82
CA THR A 251 -43.38 -37.79 63.08
C THR A 251 -44.60 -38.66 62.72
N GLU A 252 -44.58 -39.42 61.63
CA GLU A 252 -45.65 -40.34 61.26
C GLU A 252 -45.82 -41.49 62.28
N ILE A 253 -44.72 -42.05 62.77
CA ILE A 253 -44.73 -43.12 63.81
C ILE A 253 -45.38 -42.57 65.10
N LEU A 254 -44.97 -41.37 65.53
CA LEU A 254 -45.53 -40.73 66.71
C LEU A 254 -47.03 -40.43 66.54
N LYS A 255 -47.45 -39.90 65.38
CA LYS A 255 -48.82 -39.58 65.06
C LYS A 255 -49.76 -40.79 65.05
N LYS A 256 -49.25 -41.94 64.56
CA LYS A 256 -50.02 -43.18 64.53
C LYS A 256 -50.00 -43.97 65.84
N GLY A 257 -49.19 -43.53 66.80
CA GLY A 257 -49.08 -44.24 68.09
C GLY A 257 -48.38 -45.58 67.97
N THR A 258 -47.59 -45.84 66.94
CA THR A 258 -46.93 -47.11 66.69
C THR A 258 -45.54 -47.19 67.37
N TYR A 259 -45.49 -46.90 68.66
CA TYR A 259 -44.29 -47.02 69.51
C TYR A 259 -44.65 -47.94 70.73
N LYS A 260 -43.63 -48.62 71.26
CA LYS A 260 -43.80 -49.70 72.26
C LYS A 260 -44.10 -49.13 73.67
N ASP A 261 -43.46 -48.07 74.07
CA ASP A 261 -43.52 -47.49 75.42
C ASP A 261 -43.16 -45.95 75.37
N GLN A 262 -43.24 -45.29 76.53
CA GLN A 262 -42.91 -43.87 76.64
C GLN A 262 -41.43 -43.55 76.38
N GLU A 263 -40.56 -44.54 76.61
CA GLU A 263 -39.14 -44.34 76.40
C GLU A 263 -38.84 -44.28 74.89
N GLN A 264 -39.43 -45.13 74.06
CA GLN A 264 -39.33 -45.08 72.65
C GLN A 264 -39.98 -43.84 72.00
N GLN A 265 -41.06 -43.34 72.63
CA GLN A 265 -41.68 -42.06 72.25
C GLN A 265 -40.68 -40.90 72.42
N ARG A 266 -40.03 -40.82 73.60
CA ARG A 266 -38.97 -39.85 73.87
C ARG A 266 -37.83 -39.93 72.91
N GLU A 267 -37.32 -41.15 72.61
CA GLU A 267 -36.23 -41.41 71.67
C GLU A 267 -36.58 -40.83 70.31
N TYR A 268 -37.80 -41.04 69.77
CA TYR A 268 -38.18 -40.49 68.46
C TYR A 268 -38.28 -38.96 68.46
N ILE A 269 -38.74 -38.31 69.55
CA ILE A 269 -38.77 -36.88 69.70
C ILE A 269 -37.32 -36.34 69.66
N GLU A 270 -36.39 -37.01 70.37
CA GLU A 270 -35.04 -36.60 70.46
C GLU A 270 -34.34 -36.75 69.09
N LYS A 271 -34.61 -37.83 68.34
CA LYS A 271 -34.14 -38.04 66.97
C LYS A 271 -34.65 -36.93 66.02
N ILE A 272 -35.92 -36.53 66.15
CA ILE A 272 -36.43 -35.40 65.33
C ILE A 272 -35.68 -34.11 65.66
N GLY A 273 -35.43 -33.81 66.94
CA GLY A 273 -34.67 -32.63 67.40
C GLY A 273 -33.22 -32.62 66.78
N GLN A 274 -32.53 -33.79 66.88
CA GLN A 274 -31.19 -33.93 66.33
C GLN A 274 -31.16 -33.71 64.80
N LYS A 275 -32.15 -34.28 64.05
CA LYS A 275 -32.22 -34.12 62.58
C LYS A 275 -32.60 -32.69 62.20
N ALA A 276 -33.46 -31.99 62.94
CA ALA A 276 -33.77 -30.59 62.74
C ALA A 276 -32.56 -29.68 62.99
N GLN A 277 -31.80 -29.95 64.07
CA GLN A 277 -30.56 -29.23 64.35
C GLN A 277 -29.51 -29.41 63.23
N ARG A 278 -29.40 -30.62 62.72
CA ARG A 278 -28.53 -30.90 61.57
C ARG A 278 -28.95 -30.17 60.31
N MET A 279 -30.23 -30.08 60.01
CA MET A 279 -30.81 -29.33 58.91
C MET A 279 -30.49 -27.84 59.04
N LYS A 280 -30.62 -27.26 60.26
CA LYS A 280 -30.25 -25.91 60.51
C LYS A 280 -28.78 -25.64 60.20
N GLN A 281 -27.86 -26.50 60.66
CA GLN A 281 -26.42 -26.38 60.36
C GLN A 281 -26.17 -26.37 58.88
N LEU A 282 -26.81 -27.27 58.10
CA LEU A 282 -26.64 -27.34 56.64
C LEU A 282 -27.14 -26.07 55.95
N THR A 283 -28.26 -25.49 56.39
CA THR A 283 -28.79 -24.22 55.85
C THR A 283 -27.92 -23.01 56.22
N ASP A 284 -27.39 -22.97 57.44
CA ASP A 284 -26.48 -21.91 57.89
C ASP A 284 -25.17 -21.97 57.03
N ASN A 285 -24.59 -23.12 56.80
CA ASN A 285 -23.42 -23.32 55.95
C ASN A 285 -23.67 -22.88 54.46
N LEU A 286 -24.88 -23.23 53.93
CA LEU A 286 -25.28 -22.76 52.61
C LEU A 286 -25.35 -21.25 52.50
N PHE A 287 -25.92 -20.60 53.54
CA PHE A 287 -26.00 -19.15 53.60
C PHE A 287 -24.62 -18.49 53.65
N GLU A 288 -23.66 -18.99 54.48
CA GLU A 288 -22.31 -18.51 54.52
C GLU A 288 -21.61 -18.68 53.16
N TYR A 289 -21.78 -19.85 52.51
CA TYR A 289 -21.22 -20.07 51.17
C TYR A 289 -21.75 -19.06 50.15
N SER A 290 -23.06 -18.81 50.16
CA SER A 290 -23.73 -17.82 49.29
C SER A 290 -23.17 -16.41 49.47
N LEU A 291 -22.91 -15.97 50.73
CA LEU A 291 -22.31 -14.70 51.03
C LEU A 291 -20.87 -14.59 50.49
N ILE A 292 -20.06 -15.62 50.66
CA ILE A 292 -18.67 -15.66 50.16
C ILE A 292 -18.65 -15.64 48.63
N SER A 293 -19.58 -16.30 47.97
CA SER A 293 -19.72 -16.27 46.52
C SER A 293 -20.02 -14.86 45.99
N VAL A 294 -20.94 -14.14 46.61
CA VAL A 294 -21.31 -12.76 46.28
C VAL A 294 -20.14 -11.80 46.52
N GLU A 295 -19.39 -11.93 47.63
CA GLU A 295 -18.21 -11.11 47.88
C GLU A 295 -17.10 -11.37 46.88
N ARG A 296 -16.91 -12.60 46.39
CA ARG A 296 -15.96 -12.91 45.31
C ARG A 296 -16.39 -12.29 43.99
N GLU A 297 -17.66 -12.33 43.61
CA GLU A 297 -18.20 -11.66 42.44
C GLU A 297 -17.98 -10.14 42.52
N MET A 298 -18.28 -9.49 43.62
CA MET A 298 -18.07 -8.05 43.81
C MET A 298 -16.59 -7.65 43.75
N LYS A 299 -15.67 -8.47 44.25
CA LYS A 299 -14.22 -8.23 44.10
C LYS A 299 -13.68 -8.44 42.69
N MET A 300 -14.31 -9.29 41.87
CA MET A 300 -13.96 -9.48 40.47
C MET A 300 -14.55 -8.41 39.56
N GLU A 301 -15.62 -7.72 39.93
CA GLU A 301 -16.21 -6.59 39.20
C GLU A 301 -15.46 -5.25 39.36
N GLN A 302 -14.44 -5.18 40.22
CA GLN A 302 -13.51 -4.06 40.22
C GLN A 302 -12.24 -4.45 39.42
N PRO A 303 -12.27 -4.39 38.10
CA PRO A 303 -11.01 -4.47 37.34
C PRO A 303 -10.22 -3.22 37.68
N GLU A 304 -8.94 -3.37 37.87
CA GLU A 304 -7.93 -2.31 37.81
C GLU A 304 -7.93 -1.60 36.45
N LEU A 305 -9.07 -1.05 36.06
CA LEU A 305 -9.25 -0.30 34.82
C LEU A 305 -8.53 1.05 34.88
N TYR A 306 -8.08 1.46 36.05
CA TYR A 306 -7.35 2.71 36.24
C TYR A 306 -5.83 2.61 35.93
N GLU A 307 -5.22 1.44 35.95
CA GLU A 307 -3.79 1.32 35.65
C GLU A 307 -3.47 1.12 34.14
N VAL A 308 -4.43 0.77 33.32
CA VAL A 308 -4.19 0.52 31.86
C VAL A 308 -4.30 1.80 31.02
N LEU A 309 -4.84 2.89 31.57
CA LEU A 309 -5.11 4.14 30.81
C LEU A 309 -4.02 5.22 30.98
N PHE A 310 -2.96 4.98 31.76
CA PHE A 310 -1.91 5.98 32.01
C PHE A 310 -0.46 5.47 31.77
N TYR A 311 -0.24 4.52 30.86
CA TYR A 311 1.09 4.22 30.34
C TYR A 311 1.17 4.34 28.82
#